data_9a570917f864e86d657b52cabae574a6
#
_entry.id   9a570917f864e86d657b52cabae574a6
#
_cell.length_a   1.000
_cell.length_b   1.000
_cell.length_c   1.000
_cell.angle_alpha   90.00
_cell.angle_beta   90.00
_cell.angle_gamma   90.00
#
_symmetry.space_group_name_H-M   'P 1'
#
loop_
_entity.id
_entity.type
_entity.pdbx_description
1 polymer ?
#
loop_
_entity_poly.entity_id
_entity_poly.type
_entity_poly.pdbx_seq_one_letter_code
_entity_poly.pdbx_strand_id
1 'polypeptide(L)'
;LGDVYKRQDHSNTEDLMAFIGDLHLFNRNQTGEGVNYDGRPFATVAEMNQYIIEHWNAKITNGDTVYILGDMAMRGRNEALIALVAQLKGQKILFRGNHDDLSDYRYRKLFADITDYREISESFDGQSYKLCLMHYPILMWNGQHRGSILLYAHTHNTVEEAFFQKCVKELNENKKLNVQQGKPIRAINVGCMMPYMNYEPRTLKEILSAQNARKE
;
A
#
# COMPACT_ATOMS: atom_id res chain seq x y z
N LEU A 1 -8.43 4.57 23.90
CA LEU A 1 -8.80 3.16 24.09
C LEU A 1 -9.26 2.68 22.73
N GLY A 2 -8.33 2.06 21.98
CA GLY A 2 -8.56 1.68 20.62
C GLY A 2 -9.39 0.41 20.54
N ASP A 3 -10.39 0.43 19.68
CA ASP A 3 -11.10 -0.77 19.28
C ASP A 3 -10.15 -1.70 18.53
N VAL A 4 -9.73 -2.76 19.20
CA VAL A 4 -9.05 -3.90 18.57
C VAL A 4 -10.09 -4.58 17.69
N TYR A 5 -10.01 -4.38 16.38
CA TYR A 5 -10.83 -5.09 15.41
C TYR A 5 -10.56 -6.59 15.53
N LYS A 6 -11.42 -7.31 16.28
CA LYS A 6 -11.46 -8.77 16.20
C LYS A 6 -12.01 -9.16 14.84
N ARG A 7 -11.26 -9.98 14.11
CA ARG A 7 -11.72 -10.66 12.90
C ARG A 7 -13.08 -11.31 13.22
N GLN A 8 -14.15 -10.88 12.56
CA GLN A 8 -15.41 -11.60 12.65
C GLN A 8 -15.21 -12.98 12.00
N ASP A 9 -15.54 -14.03 12.72
CA ASP A 9 -15.51 -15.42 12.28
C ASP A 9 -16.36 -15.58 11.02
N HIS A 10 -15.69 -15.58 9.87
CA HIS A 10 -16.29 -16.03 8.62
C HIS A 10 -15.74 -17.42 8.34
N SER A 11 -16.60 -18.42 8.48
CA SER A 11 -16.38 -19.83 8.13
C SER A 11 -16.28 -20.07 6.61
N ASN A 12 -15.52 -19.24 5.88
CA ASN A 12 -15.00 -19.48 4.55
C ASN A 12 -13.70 -18.66 4.45
N THR A 13 -12.58 -19.31 4.71
CA THR A 13 -11.25 -18.72 4.63
C THR A 13 -10.79 -18.66 3.18
N GLU A 14 -11.33 -17.74 2.39
CA GLU A 14 -10.64 -17.32 1.18
C GLU A 14 -9.41 -16.50 1.61
N ASP A 15 -8.23 -16.82 1.04
CA ASP A 15 -7.00 -16.09 1.28
C ASP A 15 -7.18 -14.64 0.87
N LEU A 16 -6.85 -13.70 1.77
CA LEU A 16 -7.02 -12.27 1.51
C LEU A 16 -5.91 -11.74 0.60
N MET A 17 -6.28 -10.82 -0.27
CA MET A 17 -5.35 -9.91 -0.93
C MET A 17 -5.35 -8.57 -0.21
N ALA A 18 -4.18 -8.12 0.25
CA ALA A 18 -4.02 -6.84 0.92
C ALA A 18 -2.89 -6.03 0.29
N PHE A 19 -2.96 -4.70 0.45
CA PHE A 19 -2.06 -3.73 -0.18
C PHE A 19 -1.52 -2.78 0.88
N ILE A 20 -0.25 -2.38 0.74
CA ILE A 20 0.41 -1.37 1.56
C ILE A 20 1.64 -0.86 0.82
N GLY A 21 2.15 0.31 1.15
CA GLY A 21 3.41 0.85 0.62
C GLY A 21 4.08 1.79 1.61
N ASP A 22 5.29 2.26 1.29
CA ASP A 22 6.04 3.30 2.01
C ASP A 22 6.18 3.03 3.52
N LEU A 23 6.46 1.78 3.91
CA LEU A 23 6.62 1.44 5.32
C LEU A 23 7.81 2.15 5.95
N HIS A 24 8.92 2.26 5.21
CA HIS A 24 10.16 2.90 5.65
C HIS A 24 10.62 2.43 7.02
N LEU A 25 10.58 1.12 7.25
CA LEU A 25 11.02 0.52 8.50
C LEU A 25 12.45 0.97 8.85
N PHE A 26 12.70 1.20 10.14
CA PHE A 26 13.97 1.68 10.67
C PHE A 26 14.41 3.08 10.18
N ASN A 27 13.51 3.87 9.58
CA ASN A 27 13.85 5.21 9.12
C ASN A 27 13.47 6.27 10.17
N ARG A 28 14.50 6.88 10.78
CA ARG A 28 14.33 7.94 11.79
C ARG A 28 13.60 9.17 11.24
N ASN A 29 13.78 9.46 9.95
CA ASN A 29 13.16 10.62 9.31
C ASN A 29 11.64 10.48 9.11
N GLN A 30 11.07 9.32 9.45
CA GLN A 30 9.63 9.08 9.45
C GLN A 30 9.02 9.16 10.87
N THR A 31 9.77 9.59 11.87
CA THR A 31 9.34 9.66 13.27
C THR A 31 9.82 10.94 13.94
N GLY A 32 9.39 11.16 15.19
CA GLY A 32 9.85 12.28 16.02
C GLY A 32 11.35 12.27 16.35
N GLU A 33 12.07 11.18 16.08
CA GLU A 33 13.54 11.12 16.21
C GLU A 33 14.26 11.85 15.07
N GLY A 34 13.58 12.17 13.97
CA GLY A 34 14.12 12.88 12.81
C GLY A 34 13.22 14.02 12.38
N VAL A 35 13.16 14.29 11.07
CA VAL A 35 12.38 15.42 10.50
C VAL A 35 10.87 15.13 10.43
N ASN A 36 10.47 13.90 10.65
CA ASN A 36 9.10 13.41 10.51
C ASN A 36 8.44 13.85 9.19
N TYR A 37 9.03 13.43 8.09
CA TYR A 37 8.81 13.89 6.73
C TYR A 37 7.32 13.93 6.30
N ASP A 38 6.55 12.91 6.67
CA ASP A 38 5.14 12.75 6.30
C ASP A 38 4.17 12.81 7.50
N GLY A 39 4.66 13.30 8.66
CA GLY A 39 3.83 13.59 9.83
C GLY A 39 3.30 12.37 10.55
N ARG A 40 4.04 11.26 10.62
CA ARG A 40 3.63 10.04 11.34
C ARG A 40 3.49 10.29 12.83
N PRO A 41 2.50 9.65 13.50
CA PRO A 41 2.20 9.89 14.91
C PRO A 41 3.13 9.11 15.88
N PHE A 42 4.33 8.73 15.45
CA PHE A 42 5.25 7.94 16.25
C PHE A 42 6.41 8.79 16.76
N ALA A 43 6.66 8.74 18.07
CA ALA A 43 7.78 9.45 18.68
C ALA A 43 9.13 8.81 18.28
N THR A 44 9.17 7.49 18.17
CA THR A 44 10.40 6.73 17.91
C THR A 44 10.24 5.70 16.78
N VAL A 45 11.37 5.32 16.18
CA VAL A 45 11.44 4.22 15.19
C VAL A 45 10.98 2.90 15.80
N ALA A 46 11.33 2.64 17.06
CA ALA A 46 10.94 1.40 17.75
C ALA A 46 9.42 1.31 17.89
N GLU A 47 8.78 2.41 18.32
CA GLU A 47 7.32 2.51 18.40
C GLU A 47 6.65 2.27 17.05
N MET A 48 7.12 2.95 15.99
CA MET A 48 6.59 2.79 14.63
C MET A 48 6.69 1.33 14.14
N ASN A 49 7.89 0.74 14.26
CA ASN A 49 8.12 -0.63 13.80
C ASN A 49 7.24 -1.63 14.57
N GLN A 50 7.13 -1.47 15.89
CA GLN A 50 6.30 -2.35 16.72
C GLN A 50 4.82 -2.23 16.36
N TYR A 51 4.32 -1.00 16.19
CA TYR A 51 2.95 -0.75 15.78
C TYR A 51 2.62 -1.44 14.44
N ILE A 52 3.50 -1.27 13.44
CA ILE A 52 3.31 -1.88 12.11
C ILE A 52 3.26 -3.41 12.21
N ILE A 53 4.19 -4.06 12.96
CA ILE A 53 4.21 -5.52 13.12
C ILE A 53 2.92 -6.02 13.77
N GLU A 54 2.51 -5.39 14.86
CA GLU A 54 1.33 -5.79 15.62
C GLU A 54 0.06 -5.72 14.77
N HIS A 55 -0.16 -4.58 14.09
CA HIS A 55 -1.35 -4.37 13.25
C HIS A 55 -1.34 -5.25 12.00
N TRP A 56 -0.17 -5.42 11.37
CA TRP A 56 0.00 -6.36 10.28
C TRP A 56 -0.38 -7.78 10.70
N ASN A 57 0.24 -8.29 11.76
CA ASN A 57 0.08 -9.67 12.20
C ASN A 57 -1.26 -9.97 12.90
N ALA A 58 -1.95 -8.95 13.38
CA ALA A 58 -3.32 -9.08 13.88
C ALA A 58 -4.33 -9.32 12.74
N LYS A 59 -4.01 -8.83 11.53
CA LYS A 59 -4.91 -8.85 10.38
C LYS A 59 -4.55 -9.94 9.37
N ILE A 60 -3.27 -10.11 9.10
CA ILE A 60 -2.75 -11.02 8.06
C ILE A 60 -2.44 -12.39 8.66
N THR A 61 -2.85 -13.43 7.93
CA THR A 61 -2.50 -14.83 8.22
C THR A 61 -1.48 -15.37 7.21
N ASN A 62 -0.93 -16.55 7.43
CA ASN A 62 0.07 -17.13 6.52
C ASN A 62 -0.51 -17.55 5.15
N GLY A 63 -1.83 -17.70 5.02
CA GLY A 63 -2.50 -17.97 3.74
C GLY A 63 -2.68 -16.72 2.89
N ASP A 64 -2.68 -15.54 3.51
CA ASP A 64 -2.97 -14.28 2.82
C ASP A 64 -1.79 -13.81 1.96
N THR A 65 -2.09 -13.02 0.92
CA THR A 65 -1.08 -12.36 0.08
C THR A 65 -1.08 -10.85 0.33
N VAL A 66 0.11 -10.30 0.60
CA VAL A 66 0.31 -8.86 0.77
C VAL A 66 1.17 -8.29 -0.35
N TYR A 67 0.60 -7.38 -1.13
CA TYR A 67 1.28 -6.61 -2.15
C TYR A 67 1.86 -5.34 -1.51
N ILE A 68 3.19 -5.27 -1.43
CA ILE A 68 3.92 -4.16 -0.84
C ILE A 68 4.39 -3.25 -1.98
N LEU A 69 3.79 -2.09 -2.11
CA LEU A 69 4.06 -1.18 -3.23
C LEU A 69 5.29 -0.30 -2.98
N GLY A 70 6.39 -0.94 -2.60
CA GLY A 70 7.71 -0.35 -2.48
C GLY A 70 8.01 0.33 -1.15
N ASP A 71 9.29 0.70 -1.04
CA ASP A 71 9.85 1.42 0.10
C ASP A 71 9.57 0.75 1.45
N MET A 72 9.86 -0.57 1.48
CA MET A 72 9.79 -1.36 2.70
C MET A 72 10.74 -0.82 3.77
N ALA A 73 11.97 -0.47 3.35
CA ALA A 73 12.99 0.14 4.19
C ALA A 73 14.10 0.77 3.36
N MET A 74 14.82 1.72 3.93
CA MET A 74 15.92 2.41 3.23
C MET A 74 17.17 1.55 2.98
N ARG A 75 17.36 0.44 3.71
CA ARG A 75 18.57 -0.41 3.58
C ARG A 75 18.25 -1.85 3.93
N GLY A 76 18.31 -2.73 2.92
CA GLY A 76 17.98 -4.15 3.05
C GLY A 76 19.04 -5.02 3.76
N ARG A 77 20.22 -4.47 4.10
CA ARG A 77 21.36 -5.26 4.65
C ARG A 77 21.41 -5.32 6.18
N ASN A 78 20.45 -4.78 6.86
CA ASN A 78 20.42 -4.72 8.31
C ASN A 78 19.81 -6.02 8.86
N GLU A 79 20.52 -6.73 9.73
CA GLU A 79 20.03 -7.95 10.38
C GLU A 79 18.70 -7.71 11.12
N ALA A 80 18.55 -6.56 11.78
CA ALA A 80 17.31 -6.22 12.48
C ALA A 80 16.14 -6.06 11.50
N LEU A 81 16.37 -5.51 10.31
CA LEU A 81 15.33 -5.41 9.27
C LEU A 81 14.93 -6.79 8.76
N ILE A 82 15.91 -7.67 8.46
CA ILE A 82 15.65 -9.03 8.03
C ILE A 82 14.84 -9.78 9.08
N ALA A 83 15.24 -9.69 10.35
CA ALA A 83 14.55 -10.32 11.47
C ALA A 83 13.12 -9.78 11.66
N LEU A 84 12.90 -8.48 11.44
CA LEU A 84 11.58 -7.88 11.52
C LEU A 84 10.67 -8.35 10.39
N VAL A 85 11.15 -8.27 9.14
CA VAL A 85 10.35 -8.64 7.96
C VAL A 85 10.02 -10.13 7.95
N ALA A 86 10.89 -10.97 8.52
CA ALA A 86 10.62 -12.40 8.70
C ALA A 86 9.46 -12.69 9.67
N GLN A 87 9.12 -11.77 10.58
CA GLN A 87 7.98 -11.92 11.50
C GLN A 87 6.64 -11.55 10.86
N LEU A 88 6.64 -10.82 9.74
CA LEU A 88 5.42 -10.42 9.05
C LEU A 88 4.79 -11.61 8.35
N LYS A 89 3.55 -11.93 8.74
CA LYS A 89 2.77 -13.04 8.19
C LYS A 89 2.38 -12.80 6.72
N GLY A 90 1.98 -13.87 6.06
CA GLY A 90 1.50 -13.87 4.68
C GLY A 90 2.59 -13.97 3.63
N GLN A 91 2.18 -14.28 2.40
CA GLN A 91 3.03 -14.22 1.23
C GLN A 91 3.24 -12.75 0.85
N LYS A 92 4.49 -12.30 0.90
CA LYS A 92 4.86 -10.92 0.59
C LYS A 92 5.32 -10.80 -0.85
N ILE A 93 4.69 -9.94 -1.63
CA ILE A 93 5.11 -9.60 -3.00
C ILE A 93 5.55 -8.14 -2.97
N LEU A 94 6.84 -7.89 -3.25
CA LEU A 94 7.43 -6.57 -3.21
C LEU A 94 7.48 -5.95 -4.60
N PHE A 95 6.91 -4.76 -4.75
CA PHE A 95 7.20 -3.86 -5.86
C PHE A 95 8.38 -3.00 -5.48
N ARG A 96 9.40 -2.89 -6.34
CA ARG A 96 10.59 -2.14 -5.99
C ARG A 96 10.29 -0.64 -5.88
N GLY A 97 10.56 -0.09 -4.70
CA GLY A 97 10.65 1.35 -4.49
C GLY A 97 12.06 1.87 -4.68
N ASN A 98 12.24 3.18 -4.65
CA ASN A 98 13.54 3.81 -4.83
C ASN A 98 14.48 3.65 -3.62
N HIS A 99 13.94 3.32 -2.45
CA HIS A 99 14.72 3.08 -1.23
C HIS A 99 15.01 1.59 -0.95
N ASP A 100 14.44 0.67 -1.71
CA ASP A 100 14.60 -0.77 -1.49
C ASP A 100 15.98 -1.26 -1.97
N ASP A 101 16.91 -1.49 -1.04
CA ASP A 101 18.19 -2.16 -1.32
C ASP A 101 18.02 -3.69 -1.31
N LEU A 102 17.92 -4.26 -2.49
CA LEU A 102 17.73 -5.69 -2.72
C LEU A 102 19.06 -6.45 -2.95
N SER A 103 20.19 -5.89 -2.57
CA SER A 103 21.50 -6.53 -2.77
C SER A 103 21.73 -7.73 -1.86
N ASP A 104 21.13 -7.77 -0.64
CA ASP A 104 21.22 -8.91 0.26
C ASP A 104 20.23 -10.01 -0.15
N TYR A 105 20.78 -11.16 -0.53
CA TYR A 105 20.01 -12.33 -0.90
C TYR A 105 19.09 -12.86 0.22
N ARG A 106 19.49 -12.76 1.52
CA ARG A 106 18.67 -13.19 2.66
C ARG A 106 17.41 -12.35 2.78
N TYR A 107 17.55 -11.05 2.52
CA TYR A 107 16.41 -10.14 2.48
C TYR A 107 15.46 -10.46 1.33
N ARG A 108 16.00 -10.65 0.12
CA ARG A 108 15.17 -11.01 -1.06
C ARG A 108 14.36 -12.29 -0.84
N LYS A 109 14.89 -13.29 -0.15
CA LYS A 109 14.19 -14.55 0.15
C LYS A 109 12.96 -14.40 1.06
N LEU A 110 12.77 -13.28 1.72
CA LEU A 110 11.60 -13.01 2.54
C LEU A 110 10.36 -12.67 1.70
N PHE A 111 10.55 -12.42 0.39
CA PHE A 111 9.48 -12.11 -0.54
C PHE A 111 9.24 -13.30 -1.46
N ALA A 112 7.97 -13.65 -1.67
CA ALA A 112 7.56 -14.68 -2.61
C ALA A 112 7.86 -14.28 -4.06
N ASP A 113 7.78 -12.97 -4.33
CA ASP A 113 8.17 -12.38 -5.61
C ASP A 113 8.58 -10.91 -5.45
N ILE A 114 9.40 -10.42 -6.40
CA ILE A 114 9.86 -9.03 -6.49
C ILE A 114 9.70 -8.57 -7.92
N THR A 115 8.95 -7.48 -8.12
CA THR A 115 8.61 -6.96 -9.44
C THR A 115 8.57 -5.43 -9.45
N ASP A 116 8.39 -4.80 -10.61
CA ASP A 116 8.21 -3.34 -10.74
C ASP A 116 6.77 -2.97 -11.09
N TYR A 117 6.07 -3.87 -11.78
CA TYR A 117 4.71 -3.67 -12.25
C TYR A 117 3.96 -5.00 -12.35
N ARG A 118 2.68 -5.00 -12.01
CA ARG A 118 1.80 -6.15 -12.19
C ARG A 118 0.36 -5.70 -12.41
N GLU A 119 -0.35 -6.46 -13.23
CA GLU A 119 -1.80 -6.37 -13.35
C GLU A 119 -2.44 -7.59 -12.70
N ILE A 120 -3.42 -7.35 -11.87
CA ILE A 120 -4.20 -8.41 -11.20
C ILE A 120 -5.70 -8.12 -11.30
N SER A 121 -6.49 -9.11 -10.96
CA SER A 121 -7.94 -8.94 -10.79
C SER A 121 -8.34 -9.38 -9.38
N GLU A 122 -9.24 -8.64 -8.77
CA GLU A 122 -9.85 -8.95 -7.50
C GLU A 122 -11.37 -8.85 -7.62
N SER A 123 -12.10 -9.71 -6.93
CA SER A 123 -13.56 -9.70 -6.99
C SER A 123 -14.15 -9.80 -5.60
N PHE A 124 -15.09 -8.92 -5.28
CA PHE A 124 -15.87 -8.95 -4.05
C PHE A 124 -17.23 -8.29 -4.29
N ASP A 125 -18.21 -8.65 -3.48
CA ASP A 125 -19.58 -8.13 -3.56
C ASP A 125 -20.19 -8.24 -4.99
N GLY A 126 -19.84 -9.32 -5.72
CA GLY A 126 -20.31 -9.57 -7.10
C GLY A 126 -19.69 -8.67 -8.17
N GLN A 127 -18.72 -7.85 -7.83
CA GLN A 127 -18.02 -6.96 -8.76
C GLN A 127 -16.55 -7.37 -8.93
N SER A 128 -16.07 -7.37 -10.18
CA SER A 128 -14.66 -7.60 -10.51
C SER A 128 -13.94 -6.30 -10.80
N TYR A 129 -12.74 -6.15 -10.23
CA TYR A 129 -11.85 -5.00 -10.36
C TYR A 129 -10.56 -5.43 -11.04
N LYS A 130 -10.11 -4.68 -12.03
CA LYS A 130 -8.75 -4.79 -12.58
C LYS A 130 -7.85 -3.77 -11.90
N LEU A 131 -6.71 -4.21 -11.42
CA LEU A 131 -5.75 -3.40 -10.70
C LEU A 131 -4.43 -3.37 -11.45
N CYS A 132 -3.84 -2.19 -11.57
CA CYS A 132 -2.45 -2.01 -11.97
C CYS A 132 -1.68 -1.61 -10.72
N LEU A 133 -0.61 -2.34 -10.43
CA LEU A 133 0.17 -2.19 -9.21
C LEU A 133 1.58 -1.75 -9.56
N MET A 134 2.07 -0.69 -8.94
CA MET A 134 3.47 -0.28 -8.99
C MET A 134 3.77 0.73 -7.89
N HIS A 135 5.07 0.99 -7.65
CA HIS A 135 5.48 1.95 -6.63
C HIS A 135 5.16 3.40 -7.02
N TYR A 136 5.52 3.78 -8.24
CA TYR A 136 5.40 5.18 -8.67
C TYR A 136 4.00 5.54 -9.18
N PRO A 137 3.52 6.78 -8.95
CA PRO A 137 2.33 7.31 -9.60
C PRO A 137 2.59 7.54 -11.08
N ILE A 138 1.76 6.95 -11.94
CA ILE A 138 1.80 7.16 -13.39
C ILE A 138 0.47 7.70 -13.88
N LEU A 139 0.49 8.61 -14.86
CA LEU A 139 -0.74 9.21 -15.37
C LEU A 139 -1.47 8.34 -16.40
N MET A 140 -0.77 7.37 -17.00
CA MET A 140 -1.32 6.50 -18.03
C MET A 140 -0.99 5.04 -17.70
N TRP A 141 -2.02 4.19 -17.54
CA TRP A 141 -1.85 2.75 -17.28
C TRP A 141 -2.85 1.93 -18.09
N ASN A 142 -2.65 0.64 -18.16
CA ASN A 142 -3.51 -0.23 -18.95
C ASN A 142 -4.94 -0.27 -18.41
N GLY A 143 -5.88 0.01 -19.30
CA GLY A 143 -7.31 -0.07 -18.98
C GLY A 143 -7.85 1.07 -18.11
N GLN A 144 -7.11 2.16 -17.87
CA GLN A 144 -7.59 3.29 -17.05
C GLN A 144 -8.95 3.83 -17.49
N HIS A 145 -9.17 3.97 -18.81
CA HIS A 145 -10.44 4.40 -19.38
C HIS A 145 -11.54 3.31 -19.37
N ARG A 146 -11.19 2.07 -19.02
CA ARG A 146 -12.13 0.95 -18.87
C ARG A 146 -12.43 0.63 -17.42
N GLY A 147 -11.89 1.45 -16.48
CA GLY A 147 -12.15 1.35 -15.06
C GLY A 147 -11.15 0.51 -14.29
N SER A 148 -9.97 0.17 -14.84
CA SER A 148 -8.87 -0.35 -14.04
C SER A 148 -8.38 0.71 -13.06
N ILE A 149 -7.98 0.29 -11.86
CA ILE A 149 -7.54 1.15 -10.78
C ILE A 149 -6.02 1.03 -10.67
N LEU A 150 -5.32 2.16 -10.66
CA LEU A 150 -3.92 2.19 -10.27
C LEU A 150 -3.82 2.21 -8.74
N LEU A 151 -3.11 1.24 -8.15
CA LEU A 151 -2.64 1.32 -6.77
C LEU A 151 -1.14 1.65 -6.80
N TYR A 152 -0.74 2.66 -6.04
CA TYR A 152 0.63 3.17 -6.01
C TYR A 152 1.00 3.67 -4.61
N ALA A 153 2.25 4.11 -4.45
CA ALA A 153 2.81 4.67 -3.24
C ALA A 153 3.73 5.85 -3.57
N HIS A 154 4.92 5.98 -2.97
CA HIS A 154 6.00 6.90 -3.28
C HIS A 154 5.76 8.37 -2.90
N THR A 155 4.63 8.95 -3.22
CA THR A 155 4.34 10.39 -2.98
C THR A 155 3.99 10.69 -1.53
N HIS A 156 3.87 9.68 -0.69
CA HIS A 156 3.46 9.81 0.70
C HIS A 156 2.17 10.66 0.84
N ASN A 157 2.01 11.36 1.96
CA ASN A 157 0.95 12.35 2.17
C ASN A 157 1.53 13.77 2.01
N THR A 158 2.07 14.08 0.83
CA THR A 158 2.81 15.32 0.56
C THR A 158 2.16 16.18 -0.52
N VAL A 159 2.83 17.30 -0.85
CA VAL A 159 2.41 18.17 -1.96
C VAL A 159 2.48 17.46 -3.32
N GLU A 160 3.35 16.45 -3.47
CA GLU A 160 3.45 15.66 -4.70
C GLU A 160 2.21 14.80 -4.89
N GLU A 161 1.66 14.20 -3.81
CA GLU A 161 0.40 13.48 -3.84
C GLU A 161 -0.75 14.41 -4.24
N ALA A 162 -0.83 15.58 -3.63
CA ALA A 162 -1.86 16.57 -3.96
C ALA A 162 -1.78 16.99 -5.44
N PHE A 163 -0.57 17.17 -5.98
CA PHE A 163 -0.35 17.50 -7.38
C PHE A 163 -0.78 16.35 -8.29
N PHE A 164 -0.38 15.12 -7.99
CA PHE A 164 -0.76 13.95 -8.79
C PHE A 164 -2.29 13.76 -8.83
N GLN A 165 -2.96 13.85 -7.68
CA GLN A 165 -4.43 13.74 -7.61
C GLN A 165 -5.14 14.87 -8.39
N LYS A 166 -4.56 16.07 -8.42
CA LYS A 166 -5.06 17.16 -9.28
C LYS A 166 -4.97 16.78 -10.76
N CYS A 167 -3.86 16.18 -11.20
CA CYS A 167 -3.73 15.69 -12.59
C CYS A 167 -4.76 14.59 -12.90
N VAL A 168 -5.00 13.64 -12.00
CA VAL A 168 -6.02 12.60 -12.16
C VAL A 168 -7.43 13.22 -12.27
N LYS A 169 -7.72 14.23 -11.46
CA LYS A 169 -8.98 14.99 -11.55
C LYS A 169 -9.13 15.66 -12.92
N GLU A 170 -8.09 16.33 -13.40
CA GLU A 170 -8.10 16.98 -14.72
C GLU A 170 -8.31 15.97 -15.85
N LEU A 171 -7.70 14.79 -15.79
CA LEU A 171 -7.95 13.70 -16.73
C LEU A 171 -9.43 13.29 -16.77
N ASN A 172 -10.09 13.25 -15.61
CA ASN A 172 -11.51 12.90 -15.51
C ASN A 172 -12.44 14.00 -16.08
N GLU A 173 -12.10 15.27 -15.85
CA GLU A 173 -12.90 16.43 -16.27
C GLU A 173 -12.74 16.76 -17.75
N ASN A 174 -11.59 16.42 -18.33
CA ASN A 174 -11.29 16.72 -19.74
C ASN A 174 -11.92 15.68 -20.67
N LYS A 175 -13.04 16.06 -21.31
CA LYS A 175 -13.79 15.18 -22.23
C LYS A 175 -13.00 14.69 -23.43
N LYS A 176 -11.90 15.35 -23.81
CA LYS A 176 -11.01 14.92 -24.90
C LYS A 176 -10.02 13.85 -24.45
N LEU A 177 -9.62 13.89 -23.17
CA LEU A 177 -8.69 12.92 -22.58
C LEU A 177 -9.45 11.70 -22.03
N ASN A 178 -10.62 11.90 -21.44
CA ASN A 178 -11.48 10.81 -20.97
C ASN A 178 -12.47 10.41 -22.06
N VAL A 179 -11.99 9.64 -23.02
CA VAL A 179 -12.73 9.27 -24.25
C VAL A 179 -13.84 8.25 -23.96
N GLN A 180 -13.78 7.50 -22.87
CA GLN A 180 -14.80 6.51 -22.52
C GLN A 180 -15.71 7.05 -21.42
N GLN A 181 -16.83 7.57 -21.85
CA GLN A 181 -17.89 8.03 -20.97
C GLN A 181 -18.38 6.89 -20.04
N GLY A 182 -18.27 7.07 -18.72
CA GLY A 182 -18.96 6.24 -17.75
C GLY A 182 -18.13 5.67 -16.60
N LYS A 183 -16.82 5.49 -16.73
CA LYS A 183 -15.99 5.03 -15.61
C LYS A 183 -14.90 6.05 -15.26
N PRO A 184 -14.85 6.57 -14.03
CA PRO A 184 -13.82 7.52 -13.64
C PRO A 184 -12.45 6.83 -13.65
N ILE A 185 -11.43 7.56 -14.07
CA ILE A 185 -10.02 7.19 -13.90
C ILE A 185 -9.73 7.26 -12.40
N ARG A 186 -9.22 6.17 -11.82
CA ARG A 186 -8.99 6.03 -10.39
C ARG A 186 -7.55 5.61 -10.11
N ALA A 187 -6.83 6.45 -9.39
CA ALA A 187 -5.51 6.15 -8.85
C ALA A 187 -5.55 6.33 -7.33
N ILE A 188 -5.08 5.35 -6.59
CA ILE A 188 -5.19 5.29 -5.13
C ILE A 188 -3.80 5.05 -4.53
N ASN A 189 -3.37 5.98 -3.69
CA ASN A 189 -2.15 5.85 -2.92
C ASN A 189 -2.38 4.88 -1.75
N VAL A 190 -1.60 3.80 -1.66
CA VAL A 190 -1.66 2.83 -0.56
C VAL A 190 -0.47 2.94 0.40
N GLY A 191 0.22 4.08 0.39
CA GLY A 191 1.24 4.41 1.39
C GLY A 191 0.67 4.29 2.80
N CYS A 192 1.40 3.66 3.71
CA CYS A 192 0.90 3.28 5.05
C CYS A 192 0.42 4.48 5.88
N MET A 193 0.97 5.68 5.63
CA MET A 193 0.62 6.93 6.31
C MET A 193 -0.67 7.56 5.79
N MET A 194 -1.22 7.08 4.67
CA MET A 194 -2.49 7.64 4.18
C MET A 194 -3.59 7.41 5.21
N PRO A 195 -4.42 8.41 5.49
CA PRO A 195 -5.36 8.34 6.63
C PRO A 195 -6.35 7.16 6.60
N TYR A 196 -6.53 6.55 5.43
CA TYR A 196 -7.38 5.36 5.26
C TYR A 196 -6.58 4.04 5.33
N MET A 197 -5.24 4.09 5.53
CA MET A 197 -4.39 2.90 5.62
C MET A 197 -4.04 2.51 7.06
N ASN A 198 -3.97 3.48 7.97
CA ASN A 198 -3.71 3.26 9.39
C ASN A 198 -2.47 2.39 9.67
N TYR A 199 -1.43 2.49 8.87
CA TYR A 199 -0.17 1.75 8.98
C TYR A 199 -0.33 0.22 8.99
N GLU A 200 -1.41 -0.31 8.38
CA GLU A 200 -1.70 -1.73 8.27
C GLU A 200 -2.04 -2.14 6.83
N PRO A 201 -1.77 -3.38 6.40
CA PRO A 201 -2.25 -3.87 5.10
C PRO A 201 -3.77 -3.82 5.03
N ARG A 202 -4.30 -3.31 3.90
CA ARG A 202 -5.75 -3.23 3.68
C ARG A 202 -6.17 -3.92 2.40
N THR A 203 -7.32 -4.59 2.44
CA THR A 203 -7.97 -5.13 1.25
C THR A 203 -8.49 -3.99 0.37
N LEU A 204 -8.67 -4.24 -0.92
CA LEU A 204 -9.28 -3.26 -1.83
C LEU A 204 -10.66 -2.81 -1.33
N LYS A 205 -11.45 -3.73 -0.83
CA LYS A 205 -12.78 -3.43 -0.26
C LYS A 205 -12.71 -2.39 0.87
N GLU A 206 -11.79 -2.58 1.82
CA GLU A 206 -11.57 -1.63 2.93
C GLU A 206 -11.11 -0.26 2.42
N ILE A 207 -10.17 -0.24 1.47
CA ILE A 207 -9.66 0.99 0.88
C ILE A 207 -10.78 1.78 0.19
N LEU A 208 -11.58 1.12 -0.65
CA LEU A 208 -12.69 1.75 -1.36
C LEU A 208 -13.78 2.27 -0.41
N SER A 209 -14.11 1.48 0.62
CA SER A 209 -15.10 1.86 1.63
C SER A 209 -14.65 3.10 2.41
N ALA A 210 -13.39 3.14 2.84
CA ALA A 210 -12.84 4.28 3.58
C ALA A 210 -12.73 5.55 2.72
N GLN A 211 -12.49 5.43 1.41
CA GLN A 211 -12.50 6.58 0.49
C GLN A 211 -13.90 7.13 0.24
N ASN A 212 -14.92 6.28 0.20
CA ASN A 212 -16.31 6.71 0.01
C ASN A 212 -16.84 7.46 1.23
N ALA A 213 -16.55 6.97 2.44
CA ALA A 213 -16.93 7.61 3.70
C ALA A 213 -16.38 9.03 3.90
N ARG A 214 -15.35 9.42 3.13
CA ARG A 214 -14.72 10.76 3.19
C ARG A 214 -15.31 11.77 2.20
N LYS A 215 -16.18 11.31 1.31
CA LYS A 215 -16.84 12.18 0.31
C LYS A 215 -18.22 12.65 0.77
N GLU A 216 -18.72 12.05 1.84
CA GLU A 216 -19.94 12.45 2.56
C GLU A 216 -19.60 13.46 3.69
#